data_2f72e320c3ec5c9aa8b7a3b6ff24124f
#
_entry.id   2f72e320c3ec5c9aa8b7a3b6ff24124f
#
_cell.length_a   1.000
_cell.length_b   1.000
_cell.length_c   1.000
_cell.angle_alpha   90.00
_cell.angle_beta   90.00
_cell.angle_gamma   90.00
#
_symmetry.space_group_name_H-M   'P 1'
#
loop_
_entity.id
_entity.type
_entity.pdbx_description
1 polymer ?
#
loop_
_entity_poly.entity_id
_entity_poly.type
_entity_poly.pdbx_seq_one_letter_code
_entity_poly.pdbx_strand_id
1 'polypeptide(L)'
;MSDQATHTAATGTAKITPKNAAFDFRKYRPFAFAPSLPDRTWPSKTIEKSPIWASVDLRDGNQALIDPMTIEQKMRFFETLVEVGFKEIEIGFPSAAQVEFDFTRKLIEENHVPDDVTLQVLVQAREHLIARTFESLKGAKRAIVHVYNSTSRVQREKVYAKNKDEIKEIAITGAKLLKEYAAKYPETEWVFQYSPESFSQTETEYAVEVCDAVCDVWQPQQGQEVIFNLPATVEASMPNVFADQVEYFCRNLPQREHVIISLHTHNDRGCAVAAAELGVLAGADRIEGTLLGNGERTGNMDIMVMAMNLFSQGIDPELDFSNMSEIVQVVSECNNLPLHPRHPYVGELVFTAFSGSHQDAIKKSLDYNENNQTETDNVWDVAYLPIDPAHIGRSYQDVVRINSQSGKGGVAYILQRNYGFNLPRWMQIDFSRVVQKQAEAVARELQNDEILQTFENTYLQQGKFELLDYSVNNKGGEVYFSGQVQMNNDTIDIDGTGNGPLSSFIDGLAQHTGKSLHIINYAEHAINPHHNSGNGIDDDTNSDNKTNANAAAYIQLNVDGEVYSGIGTCSSTVSAMLKGALSAFAQALNVEAA
;
A
#
# COMPACT_ATOMS: atom_id res chain seq x y z
N MET A 1 35.03 34.28 43.21
CA MET A 1 34.24 33.37 43.99
C MET A 1 33.25 32.72 43.01
N SER A 2 33.60 31.54 42.56
CA SER A 2 32.90 30.77 41.55
C SER A 2 32.16 29.64 42.24
N ASP A 3 30.81 29.69 42.24
CA ASP A 3 30.00 28.58 42.67
C ASP A 3 29.93 27.51 41.58
N GLN A 4 30.61 26.42 41.82
CA GLN A 4 30.41 25.16 41.07
C GLN A 4 29.19 24.46 41.67
N ALA A 5 28.08 24.49 40.93
CA ALA A 5 26.93 23.63 41.20
C ALA A 5 27.23 22.21 40.70
N THR A 6 27.61 21.34 41.64
CA THR A 6 27.69 19.90 41.44
C THR A 6 26.31 19.31 41.28
N HIS A 7 25.89 18.97 40.07
CA HIS A 7 24.75 18.11 39.81
C HIS A 7 25.08 16.68 40.24
N THR A 8 24.71 16.33 41.46
CA THR A 8 24.61 14.93 41.88
C THR A 8 23.38 14.31 41.24
N ALA A 9 23.62 13.51 40.19
CA ALA A 9 22.60 12.65 39.62
C ALA A 9 22.13 11.65 40.71
N ALA A 10 20.91 11.82 41.17
CA ALA A 10 20.25 10.87 42.05
C ALA A 10 19.99 9.57 41.27
N THR A 11 20.86 8.58 41.40
CA THR A 11 20.63 7.20 40.97
C THR A 11 19.66 6.50 41.91
N GLY A 12 18.41 6.97 41.91
CA GLY A 12 17.30 6.25 42.50
C GLY A 12 16.82 5.18 41.52
N THR A 13 17.44 4.03 41.51
CA THR A 13 16.85 2.85 40.89
C THR A 13 15.61 2.46 41.67
N ALA A 14 14.44 2.98 41.23
CA ALA A 14 13.17 2.42 41.67
C ALA A 14 13.19 0.92 41.36
N LYS A 15 13.17 0.07 42.39
CA LYS A 15 13.01 -1.38 42.23
C LYS A 15 11.60 -1.63 41.71
N ILE A 16 11.43 -1.60 40.39
CA ILE A 16 10.21 -2.06 39.75
C ILE A 16 10.16 -3.57 39.97
N THR A 17 9.40 -3.99 40.93
CA THR A 17 9.08 -5.42 41.12
C THR A 17 8.10 -5.78 40.01
N PRO A 18 8.42 -6.71 39.09
CA PRO A 18 7.50 -7.10 38.02
C PRO A 18 6.19 -7.58 38.66
N LYS A 19 5.05 -7.13 38.14
CA LYS A 19 3.72 -7.60 38.58
C LYS A 19 3.55 -9.12 38.38
N ASN A 20 4.34 -9.70 37.45
CA ASN A 20 4.43 -11.12 37.20
C ASN A 20 5.92 -11.51 37.16
N ALA A 21 6.35 -12.45 38.00
CA ALA A 21 7.73 -12.95 38.03
C ALA A 21 8.16 -13.61 36.69
N ALA A 22 7.22 -14.08 35.87
CA ALA A 22 7.48 -14.62 34.54
C ALA A 22 7.81 -13.54 33.49
N PHE A 23 7.34 -12.28 33.67
CA PHE A 23 7.62 -11.14 32.79
C PHE A 23 8.80 -10.32 33.33
N ASP A 24 10.01 -10.91 33.26
CA ASP A 24 11.22 -10.33 33.83
C ASP A 24 12.16 -9.76 32.75
N PHE A 25 12.06 -8.44 32.51
CA PHE A 25 12.89 -7.72 31.54
C PHE A 25 14.39 -7.71 31.88
N ARG A 26 14.79 -7.99 33.13
CA ARG A 26 16.19 -8.03 33.58
C ARG A 26 16.97 -9.19 32.96
N LYS A 27 16.30 -10.13 32.30
CA LYS A 27 16.93 -11.21 31.52
C LYS A 27 17.56 -10.69 30.21
N TYR A 28 17.20 -9.47 29.76
CA TYR A 28 17.60 -8.89 28.50
C TYR A 28 18.61 -7.76 28.71
N ARG A 29 19.57 -7.66 27.81
CA ARG A 29 20.60 -6.62 27.83
C ARG A 29 20.15 -5.42 27.00
N PRO A 30 20.21 -4.18 27.50
CA PRO A 30 19.91 -2.99 26.70
C PRO A 30 21.07 -2.76 25.68
N PHE A 31 20.70 -2.29 24.48
CA PHE A 31 21.64 -1.86 23.44
C PHE A 31 22.79 -2.86 23.16
N ALA A 32 22.46 -4.17 23.13
CA ALA A 32 23.41 -5.21 22.83
C ALA A 32 24.11 -4.95 21.48
N PHE A 33 25.43 -5.21 21.45
CA PHE A 33 26.26 -5.15 20.25
C PHE A 33 26.46 -3.75 19.62
N ALA A 34 26.11 -2.67 20.31
CA ALA A 34 26.36 -1.31 19.84
C ALA A 34 27.87 -1.02 19.78
N PRO A 35 28.44 -0.68 18.62
CA PRO A 35 29.83 -0.25 18.53
C PRO A 35 29.98 1.18 19.10
N SER A 36 31.21 1.54 19.46
CA SER A 36 31.51 2.94 19.82
C SER A 36 31.74 3.75 18.54
N LEU A 37 30.76 4.56 18.15
CA LEU A 37 30.80 5.39 16.94
C LEU A 37 30.31 6.82 17.24
N PRO A 38 31.10 7.63 17.99
CA PRO A 38 30.68 8.96 18.42
C PRO A 38 30.59 9.97 17.27
N ASP A 39 31.30 9.73 16.18
CA ASP A 39 31.42 10.57 14.98
C ASP A 39 30.63 10.00 13.78
N ARG A 40 29.52 9.29 14.05
CA ARG A 40 28.69 8.71 12.99
C ARG A 40 28.24 9.76 11.97
N THR A 41 28.19 9.38 10.69
CA THR A 41 27.81 10.28 9.59
C THR A 41 26.48 9.95 8.95
N TRP A 42 26.00 8.71 9.09
CA TRP A 42 24.79 8.25 8.44
C TRP A 42 23.54 9.10 8.74
N PRO A 43 23.33 9.70 9.95
CA PRO A 43 22.12 10.48 10.21
C PRO A 43 22.00 11.78 9.40
N SER A 44 23.10 12.23 8.80
CA SER A 44 23.15 13.46 7.99
C SER A 44 23.08 13.18 6.48
N LYS A 45 22.96 11.90 6.08
CA LYS A 45 22.87 11.51 4.67
C LYS A 45 21.42 11.36 4.24
N THR A 46 21.19 11.39 2.94
CA THR A 46 19.92 11.07 2.27
C THR A 46 20.16 9.96 1.27
N ILE A 47 19.14 9.15 1.02
CA ILE A 47 19.18 8.17 -0.06
C ILE A 47 18.85 8.92 -1.36
N GLU A 48 19.74 8.85 -2.36
CA GLU A 48 19.61 9.57 -3.63
C GLU A 48 19.28 8.64 -4.81
N LYS A 49 19.47 7.32 -4.63
CA LYS A 49 19.20 6.28 -5.63
C LYS A 49 18.81 4.99 -4.95
N SER A 50 18.17 4.09 -5.70
CA SER A 50 17.85 2.77 -5.20
C SER A 50 19.10 1.95 -4.88
N PRO A 51 19.06 1.06 -3.88
CA PRO A 51 20.09 0.04 -3.70
C PRO A 51 19.97 -1.04 -4.78
N ILE A 52 20.97 -1.90 -4.93
CA ILE A 52 20.83 -3.15 -5.66
C ILE A 52 19.85 -4.05 -4.89
N TRP A 53 18.80 -4.51 -5.58
CA TRP A 53 17.80 -5.39 -4.96
C TRP A 53 18.09 -6.85 -5.22
N ALA A 54 17.99 -7.66 -4.18
CA ALA A 54 18.00 -9.11 -4.31
C ALA A 54 16.78 -9.72 -3.62
N SER A 55 15.99 -10.49 -4.37
CA SER A 55 14.90 -11.26 -3.79
C SER A 55 15.45 -12.54 -3.14
N VAL A 56 15.00 -12.81 -1.92
CA VAL A 56 15.22 -14.10 -1.23
C VAL A 56 13.91 -14.88 -1.02
N ASP A 57 12.85 -14.53 -1.73
CA ASP A 57 11.54 -15.16 -1.63
C ASP A 57 11.60 -16.68 -1.83
N LEU A 58 12.32 -17.12 -2.87
CA LEU A 58 12.39 -18.54 -3.27
C LEU A 58 13.34 -19.37 -2.40
N ARG A 59 14.13 -18.73 -1.52
CA ARG A 59 15.00 -19.41 -0.56
C ARG A 59 14.51 -19.18 0.88
N ASP A 60 14.71 -18.00 1.46
CA ASP A 60 14.40 -17.71 2.87
C ASP A 60 12.90 -17.60 3.10
N GLY A 61 12.19 -16.99 2.15
CA GLY A 61 10.73 -16.95 2.13
C GLY A 61 10.12 -18.35 2.05
N ASN A 62 10.54 -19.14 1.06
CA ASN A 62 10.06 -20.52 0.88
C ASN A 62 10.42 -21.44 2.05
N GLN A 63 11.61 -21.30 2.61
CA GLN A 63 12.09 -22.11 3.74
C GLN A 63 11.19 -21.96 4.98
N ALA A 64 10.55 -20.80 5.15
CA ALA A 64 9.71 -20.47 6.30
C ALA A 64 8.25 -20.92 6.15
N LEU A 65 7.86 -21.45 4.99
CA LEU A 65 6.49 -21.92 4.74
C LEU A 65 6.21 -23.25 5.42
N ILE A 66 4.99 -23.42 5.93
CA ILE A 66 4.52 -24.71 6.46
C ILE A 66 4.52 -25.77 5.35
N ASP A 67 4.00 -25.38 4.18
CA ASP A 67 4.02 -26.18 2.96
C ASP A 67 4.92 -25.47 1.94
N PRO A 68 6.18 -25.89 1.76
CA PRO A 68 7.09 -25.30 0.79
C PRO A 68 6.52 -25.35 -0.63
N MET A 69 6.86 -24.36 -1.45
CA MET A 69 6.38 -24.25 -2.84
C MET A 69 6.77 -25.45 -3.69
N THR A 70 5.84 -25.88 -4.55
CA THR A 70 6.14 -26.81 -5.64
C THR A 70 7.03 -26.13 -6.70
N ILE A 71 7.62 -26.91 -7.60
CA ILE A 71 8.42 -26.36 -8.71
C ILE A 71 7.58 -25.41 -9.58
N GLU A 72 6.31 -25.75 -9.83
CA GLU A 72 5.39 -24.92 -10.61
C GLU A 72 5.12 -23.56 -9.92
N GLN A 73 4.91 -23.57 -8.60
CA GLN A 73 4.74 -22.34 -7.82
C GLN A 73 6.02 -21.50 -7.82
N LYS A 74 7.21 -22.15 -7.67
CA LYS A 74 8.51 -21.47 -7.75
C LYS A 74 8.75 -20.86 -9.14
N MET A 75 8.37 -21.55 -10.22
CA MET A 75 8.49 -21.02 -11.58
C MET A 75 7.63 -19.77 -11.75
N ARG A 76 6.34 -19.85 -11.39
CA ARG A 76 5.43 -18.70 -11.44
C ARG A 76 5.93 -17.51 -10.61
N PHE A 77 6.45 -17.79 -9.41
CA PHE A 77 7.00 -16.73 -8.55
C PHE A 77 8.28 -16.13 -9.15
N PHE A 78 9.17 -16.96 -9.71
CA PHE A 78 10.38 -16.50 -10.41
C PHE A 78 10.04 -15.57 -11.58
N GLU A 79 9.08 -15.93 -12.41
CA GLU A 79 8.59 -15.10 -13.53
C GLU A 79 8.08 -13.75 -13.00
N THR A 80 7.27 -13.75 -11.94
CA THR A 80 6.80 -12.50 -11.32
C THR A 80 7.96 -11.63 -10.79
N LEU A 81 8.99 -12.22 -10.16
CA LEU A 81 10.17 -11.46 -9.71
C LEU A 81 10.93 -10.83 -10.88
N VAL A 82 11.04 -11.53 -12.00
CA VAL A 82 11.66 -11.01 -13.23
C VAL A 82 10.82 -9.86 -13.82
N GLU A 83 9.49 -10.01 -13.87
CA GLU A 83 8.56 -8.97 -14.35
C GLU A 83 8.59 -7.72 -13.48
N VAL A 84 8.68 -7.86 -12.17
CA VAL A 84 8.85 -6.73 -11.22
C VAL A 84 10.17 -5.99 -11.46
N GLY A 85 11.20 -6.66 -12.02
CA GLY A 85 12.47 -6.03 -12.37
C GLY A 85 13.68 -6.49 -11.58
N PHE A 86 13.56 -7.51 -10.71
CA PHE A 86 14.72 -8.02 -9.98
C PHE A 86 15.82 -8.53 -10.90
N LYS A 87 17.07 -8.13 -10.59
CA LYS A 87 18.27 -8.56 -11.34
C LYS A 87 19.09 -9.61 -10.59
N GLU A 88 18.82 -9.79 -9.30
CA GLU A 88 19.44 -10.82 -8.47
C GLU A 88 18.35 -11.56 -7.68
N ILE A 89 18.30 -12.89 -7.84
CA ILE A 89 17.25 -13.73 -7.23
C ILE A 89 17.89 -14.94 -6.57
N GLU A 90 17.75 -15.05 -5.24
CA GLU A 90 18.19 -16.23 -4.50
C GLU A 90 17.13 -17.33 -4.58
N ILE A 91 17.42 -18.34 -5.40
CA ILE A 91 16.43 -19.33 -5.85
C ILE A 91 16.30 -20.55 -4.93
N GLY A 92 17.24 -20.74 -4.02
CA GLY A 92 17.17 -21.87 -3.11
C GLY A 92 18.52 -22.32 -2.52
N PHE A 93 18.51 -23.54 -1.96
CA PHE A 93 19.66 -24.23 -1.41
C PHE A 93 19.82 -25.59 -2.11
N PRO A 94 20.37 -25.63 -3.34
CA PRO A 94 20.38 -26.83 -4.21
C PRO A 94 21.05 -28.05 -3.60
N SER A 95 22.01 -27.86 -2.69
CA SER A 95 22.68 -28.96 -2.02
C SER A 95 21.92 -29.54 -0.81
N ALA A 96 20.85 -28.87 -0.35
CA ALA A 96 20.06 -29.30 0.81
C ALA A 96 18.95 -30.30 0.44
N ALA A 97 18.29 -30.12 -0.73
CA ALA A 97 17.17 -30.94 -1.16
C ALA A 97 17.17 -31.18 -2.67
N GLN A 98 16.66 -32.34 -3.11
CA GLN A 98 16.59 -32.66 -4.54
C GLN A 98 15.67 -31.71 -5.30
N VAL A 99 14.54 -31.30 -4.74
CA VAL A 99 13.61 -30.36 -5.37
C VAL A 99 14.29 -29.01 -5.66
N GLU A 100 15.16 -28.54 -4.77
CA GLU A 100 15.92 -27.30 -4.97
C GLU A 100 16.97 -27.44 -6.11
N PHE A 101 17.61 -28.62 -6.18
CA PHE A 101 18.51 -28.95 -7.26
C PHE A 101 17.78 -29.00 -8.60
N ASP A 102 16.66 -29.71 -8.67
CA ASP A 102 15.87 -29.89 -9.89
C ASP A 102 15.28 -28.56 -10.39
N PHE A 103 14.83 -27.70 -9.48
CA PHE A 103 14.37 -26.35 -9.82
C PHE A 103 15.50 -25.49 -10.42
N THR A 104 16.69 -25.53 -9.81
CA THR A 104 17.86 -24.83 -10.35
C THR A 104 18.21 -25.31 -11.75
N ARG A 105 18.21 -26.64 -11.95
CA ARG A 105 18.48 -27.25 -13.28
C ARG A 105 17.42 -26.85 -14.31
N LYS A 106 16.14 -26.89 -13.91
CA LYS A 106 15.03 -26.51 -14.78
C LYS A 106 15.18 -25.06 -15.29
N LEU A 107 15.47 -24.10 -14.40
CA LEU A 107 15.70 -22.71 -14.80
C LEU A 107 16.79 -22.56 -15.85
N ILE A 108 17.89 -23.30 -15.70
CA ILE A 108 19.07 -23.22 -16.58
C ILE A 108 18.84 -24.00 -17.89
N GLU A 109 18.40 -25.25 -17.81
CA GLU A 109 18.28 -26.15 -18.96
C GLU A 109 17.15 -25.77 -19.91
N GLU A 110 16.05 -25.21 -19.36
CA GLU A 110 14.91 -24.74 -20.17
C GLU A 110 15.02 -23.25 -20.53
N ASN A 111 16.15 -22.59 -20.19
CA ASN A 111 16.47 -21.21 -20.53
C ASN A 111 15.44 -20.18 -20.03
N HIS A 112 14.99 -20.33 -18.77
CA HIS A 112 14.05 -19.40 -18.13
C HIS A 112 14.73 -18.15 -17.55
N VAL A 113 16.05 -18.10 -17.46
CA VAL A 113 16.81 -17.00 -16.86
C VAL A 113 17.13 -15.94 -17.91
N PRO A 114 16.60 -14.71 -17.81
CA PRO A 114 16.98 -13.61 -18.70
C PRO A 114 18.48 -13.29 -18.61
N ASP A 115 19.04 -12.75 -19.68
CA ASP A 115 20.47 -12.43 -19.79
C ASP A 115 20.98 -11.43 -18.73
N ASP A 116 20.09 -10.59 -18.21
CA ASP A 116 20.37 -9.55 -17.22
C ASP A 116 19.99 -9.95 -15.78
N VAL A 117 19.54 -11.20 -15.58
CA VAL A 117 19.20 -11.75 -14.26
C VAL A 117 20.30 -12.71 -13.80
N THR A 118 20.73 -12.56 -12.55
CA THR A 118 21.73 -13.40 -11.90
C THR A 118 21.06 -14.32 -10.88
N LEU A 119 21.26 -15.62 -11.03
CA LEU A 119 20.84 -16.59 -10.02
C LEU A 119 21.76 -16.54 -8.81
N GLN A 120 21.19 -16.52 -7.60
CA GLN A 120 21.92 -16.70 -6.36
C GLN A 120 21.48 -18.00 -5.70
N VAL A 121 22.43 -18.70 -5.08
CA VAL A 121 22.16 -19.93 -4.30
C VAL A 121 22.95 -19.94 -3.00
N LEU A 122 22.32 -20.45 -1.95
CA LEU A 122 22.92 -20.53 -0.62
C LEU A 122 23.66 -21.86 -0.45
N VAL A 123 24.77 -21.84 0.30
CA VAL A 123 25.52 -23.05 0.69
C VAL A 123 26.24 -22.88 2.02
N GLN A 124 26.27 -23.93 2.83
CA GLN A 124 27.13 -23.99 4.02
C GLN A 124 28.59 -24.22 3.62
N ALA A 125 29.54 -23.74 4.44
CA ALA A 125 30.99 -23.93 4.24
C ALA A 125 31.41 -25.39 4.46
N ARG A 126 30.91 -26.32 3.61
CA ARG A 126 31.21 -27.77 3.61
C ARG A 126 31.47 -28.26 2.19
N GLU A 127 32.59 -28.90 1.97
CA GLU A 127 33.06 -29.28 0.63
C GLU A 127 32.02 -30.01 -0.22
N HIS A 128 31.40 -31.10 0.33
CA HIS A 128 30.42 -31.90 -0.44
C HIS A 128 29.15 -31.12 -0.81
N LEU A 129 28.73 -30.13 0.01
CA LEU A 129 27.60 -29.24 -0.29
C LEU A 129 28.00 -28.23 -1.38
N ILE A 130 29.18 -27.66 -1.27
CA ILE A 130 29.74 -26.73 -2.27
C ILE A 130 29.87 -27.41 -3.64
N ALA A 131 30.43 -28.63 -3.68
CA ALA A 131 30.55 -29.41 -4.90
C ALA A 131 29.18 -29.59 -5.61
N ARG A 132 28.15 -30.01 -4.84
CA ARG A 132 26.81 -30.21 -5.37
C ARG A 132 26.15 -28.88 -5.82
N THR A 133 26.43 -27.78 -5.14
CA THR A 133 25.96 -26.46 -5.51
C THR A 133 26.51 -26.04 -6.88
N PHE A 134 27.82 -26.17 -7.12
CA PHE A 134 28.41 -25.87 -8.42
C PHE A 134 27.89 -26.81 -9.53
N GLU A 135 27.66 -28.07 -9.22
CA GLU A 135 27.02 -29.02 -10.16
C GLU A 135 25.62 -28.52 -10.58
N SER A 136 24.81 -28.01 -9.65
CA SER A 136 23.47 -27.50 -9.93
C SER A 136 23.49 -26.26 -10.82
N LEU A 137 24.53 -25.44 -10.76
CA LEU A 137 24.68 -24.19 -11.53
C LEU A 137 25.39 -24.38 -12.88
N LYS A 138 25.81 -25.59 -13.22
CA LYS A 138 26.49 -25.85 -14.48
C LYS A 138 25.68 -25.36 -15.68
N GLY A 139 26.31 -24.53 -16.53
CA GLY A 139 25.68 -23.92 -17.70
C GLY A 139 24.96 -22.60 -17.43
N ALA A 140 24.93 -22.12 -16.20
CA ALA A 140 24.50 -20.75 -15.90
C ALA A 140 25.50 -19.76 -16.53
N LYS A 141 24.99 -18.65 -17.09
CA LYS A 141 25.81 -17.58 -17.65
C LYS A 141 26.56 -16.82 -16.55
N ARG A 142 25.83 -16.43 -15.51
CA ARG A 142 26.32 -15.74 -14.31
C ARG A 142 25.61 -16.28 -13.08
N ALA A 143 26.34 -16.47 -11.98
CA ALA A 143 25.76 -16.94 -10.73
C ALA A 143 26.48 -16.39 -9.49
N ILE A 144 25.71 -16.09 -8.44
CA ILE A 144 26.21 -15.76 -7.11
C ILE A 144 26.17 -17.03 -6.25
N VAL A 145 27.32 -17.44 -5.70
CA VAL A 145 27.41 -18.52 -4.73
C VAL A 145 27.57 -17.91 -3.34
N HIS A 146 26.52 -18.02 -2.55
CA HIS A 146 26.43 -17.43 -1.23
C HIS A 146 26.83 -18.45 -0.14
N VAL A 147 28.02 -18.33 0.40
CA VAL A 147 28.50 -19.16 1.50
C VAL A 147 28.35 -18.44 2.83
N TYR A 148 28.06 -19.16 3.88
CA TYR A 148 27.89 -18.62 5.22
C TYR A 148 28.38 -19.55 6.32
N ASN A 149 28.71 -18.96 7.47
CA ASN A 149 28.79 -19.63 8.74
C ASN A 149 28.50 -18.64 9.88
N SER A 150 28.00 -19.16 10.99
CA SER A 150 27.62 -18.35 12.15
C SER A 150 28.82 -17.79 12.91
N THR A 151 28.76 -16.51 13.25
CA THR A 151 29.86 -15.79 13.91
C THR A 151 29.51 -15.25 15.29
N SER A 152 28.23 -15.26 15.70
CA SER A 152 27.79 -14.70 16.98
C SER A 152 28.38 -15.45 18.18
N ARG A 153 28.55 -14.72 19.28
CA ARG A 153 29.11 -15.29 20.51
C ARG A 153 28.32 -16.51 21.01
N VAL A 154 26.99 -16.44 20.97
CA VAL A 154 26.11 -17.53 21.43
C VAL A 154 26.35 -18.81 20.62
N GLN A 155 26.44 -18.67 19.30
CA GLN A 155 26.69 -19.83 18.42
C GLN A 155 28.11 -20.36 18.58
N ARG A 156 29.12 -19.51 18.66
CA ARG A 156 30.49 -19.93 18.89
C ARG A 156 30.63 -20.75 20.19
N GLU A 157 30.15 -20.15 21.31
CA GLU A 157 30.36 -20.73 22.64
C GLU A 157 29.43 -21.90 22.96
N LYS A 158 28.14 -21.83 22.56
CA LYS A 158 27.10 -22.78 23.02
C LYS A 158 26.71 -23.81 21.97
N VAL A 159 26.84 -23.50 20.68
CA VAL A 159 26.41 -24.41 19.59
C VAL A 159 27.61 -25.16 19.03
N TYR A 160 28.67 -24.45 18.64
CA TYR A 160 29.84 -25.05 18.02
C TYR A 160 30.93 -25.45 19.03
N ALA A 161 30.92 -24.86 20.23
CA ALA A 161 31.98 -24.97 21.22
C ALA A 161 33.37 -24.64 20.61
N LYS A 162 33.45 -23.52 19.84
CA LYS A 162 34.63 -23.06 19.11
C LYS A 162 35.01 -21.65 19.51
N ASN A 163 36.29 -21.36 19.47
CA ASN A 163 36.82 -20.01 19.63
C ASN A 163 36.72 -19.17 18.33
N LYS A 164 37.09 -17.89 18.38
CA LYS A 164 37.05 -16.96 17.25
C LYS A 164 37.92 -17.43 16.07
N ASP A 165 39.13 -17.92 16.33
CA ASP A 165 40.06 -18.37 15.27
C ASP A 165 39.53 -19.61 14.55
N GLU A 166 38.95 -20.56 15.27
CA GLU A 166 38.35 -21.75 14.68
C GLU A 166 37.13 -21.44 13.82
N ILE A 167 36.31 -20.44 14.20
CA ILE A 167 35.16 -19.99 13.42
C ILE A 167 35.61 -19.22 12.17
N LYS A 168 36.63 -18.37 12.30
CA LYS A 168 37.25 -17.65 11.16
C LYS A 168 37.84 -18.65 10.15
N GLU A 169 38.47 -19.74 10.59
CA GLU A 169 39.01 -20.76 9.70
C GLU A 169 37.91 -21.49 8.90
N ILE A 170 36.67 -21.60 9.42
CA ILE A 170 35.54 -22.12 8.65
C ILE A 170 35.23 -21.19 7.47
N ALA A 171 35.18 -19.87 7.69
CA ALA A 171 34.96 -18.88 6.64
C ALA A 171 36.07 -18.94 5.56
N ILE A 172 37.33 -18.96 5.99
CA ILE A 172 38.51 -19.06 5.10
C ILE A 172 38.44 -20.36 4.26
N THR A 173 38.11 -21.49 4.89
CA THR A 173 37.96 -22.78 4.20
C THR A 173 36.83 -22.73 3.17
N GLY A 174 35.66 -22.18 3.53
CA GLY A 174 34.56 -21.98 2.60
C GLY A 174 34.96 -21.11 1.41
N ALA A 175 35.64 -20.00 1.66
CA ALA A 175 36.12 -19.11 0.61
C ALA A 175 37.11 -19.78 -0.35
N LYS A 176 38.06 -20.56 0.15
CA LYS A 176 39.00 -21.34 -0.65
C LYS A 176 38.29 -22.37 -1.53
N LEU A 177 37.32 -23.10 -0.98
CA LEU A 177 36.54 -24.08 -1.70
C LEU A 177 35.73 -23.43 -2.83
N LEU A 178 35.06 -22.31 -2.59
CA LEU A 178 34.37 -21.59 -3.66
C LEU A 178 35.29 -21.27 -4.83
N LYS A 179 36.47 -20.68 -4.54
CA LYS A 179 37.46 -20.34 -5.56
C LYS A 179 37.97 -21.57 -6.32
N GLU A 180 38.19 -22.69 -5.62
CA GLU A 180 38.62 -23.95 -6.23
C GLU A 180 37.55 -24.55 -7.15
N TYR A 181 36.30 -24.57 -6.71
CA TYR A 181 35.21 -25.13 -7.49
C TYR A 181 34.83 -24.24 -8.67
N ALA A 182 34.83 -22.92 -8.52
CA ALA A 182 34.61 -21.97 -9.62
C ALA A 182 35.62 -22.19 -10.76
N ALA A 183 36.87 -22.48 -10.46
CA ALA A 183 37.90 -22.78 -11.46
C ALA A 183 37.63 -24.05 -12.28
N LYS A 184 36.77 -24.97 -11.81
CA LYS A 184 36.34 -26.18 -12.54
C LYS A 184 35.24 -25.92 -13.56
N TYR A 185 34.59 -24.74 -13.52
CA TYR A 185 33.49 -24.32 -14.40
C TYR A 185 33.77 -22.90 -14.96
N PRO A 186 34.80 -22.75 -15.80
CA PRO A 186 35.27 -21.44 -16.27
C PRO A 186 34.32 -20.76 -17.27
N GLU A 187 33.29 -21.47 -17.72
CA GLU A 187 32.26 -20.94 -18.62
C GLU A 187 31.23 -20.03 -17.96
N THR A 188 31.16 -20.08 -16.63
CA THR A 188 30.23 -19.25 -15.84
C THR A 188 30.96 -18.08 -15.20
N GLU A 189 30.35 -16.90 -15.26
CA GLU A 189 30.79 -15.73 -14.50
C GLU A 189 30.38 -15.90 -13.02
N TRP A 190 31.36 -16.16 -12.16
CA TRP A 190 31.12 -16.39 -10.75
C TRP A 190 31.25 -15.11 -9.92
N VAL A 191 30.24 -14.84 -9.09
CA VAL A 191 30.29 -13.83 -8.03
C VAL A 191 30.23 -14.55 -6.68
N PHE A 192 31.09 -14.18 -5.76
CA PHE A 192 31.14 -14.79 -4.44
C PHE A 192 30.49 -13.90 -3.39
N GLN A 193 29.61 -14.48 -2.61
CA GLN A 193 28.98 -13.83 -1.46
C GLN A 193 29.31 -14.58 -0.18
N TYR A 194 29.65 -13.85 0.87
CA TYR A 194 29.85 -14.39 2.21
C TYR A 194 28.96 -13.66 3.24
N SER A 195 28.33 -14.42 4.13
CA SER A 195 27.62 -13.89 5.29
C SER A 195 28.26 -14.34 6.60
N PRO A 196 28.74 -13.40 7.45
CA PRO A 196 28.97 -13.69 8.86
C PRO A 196 27.59 -13.79 9.56
N GLU A 197 26.96 -14.96 9.50
CA GLU A 197 25.61 -15.19 9.99
C GLU A 197 25.47 -14.72 11.45
N SER A 198 24.31 -14.11 11.76
CA SER A 198 24.06 -13.39 13.01
C SER A 198 25.00 -12.19 13.24
N PHE A 199 25.32 -11.44 12.18
CA PHE A 199 26.14 -10.21 12.26
C PHE A 199 25.62 -9.24 13.32
N SER A 200 24.30 -9.00 13.39
CA SER A 200 23.67 -8.12 14.40
C SER A 200 23.94 -8.52 15.85
N GLN A 201 24.38 -9.77 16.09
CA GLN A 201 24.71 -10.33 17.40
C GLN A 201 26.18 -10.75 17.52
N THR A 202 27.00 -10.32 16.57
CA THR A 202 28.44 -10.52 16.52
C THR A 202 29.16 -9.23 16.95
N GLU A 203 30.30 -9.34 17.61
CA GLU A 203 31.17 -8.18 17.83
C GLU A 203 31.58 -7.61 16.48
N THR A 204 31.31 -6.33 16.23
CA THR A 204 31.48 -5.74 14.90
C THR A 204 32.93 -5.77 14.42
N GLU A 205 33.88 -5.58 15.33
CA GLU A 205 35.31 -5.72 15.05
C GLU A 205 35.69 -7.13 14.59
N TYR A 206 35.08 -8.15 15.20
CA TYR A 206 35.32 -9.53 14.82
C TYR A 206 34.67 -9.86 13.47
N ALA A 207 33.51 -9.31 13.15
CA ALA A 207 32.91 -9.46 11.83
C ALA A 207 33.81 -8.87 10.74
N VAL A 208 34.40 -7.69 10.96
CA VAL A 208 35.40 -7.07 10.05
C VAL A 208 36.60 -8.02 9.89
N GLU A 209 37.16 -8.53 10.98
CA GLU A 209 38.32 -9.44 10.93
C GLU A 209 38.04 -10.71 10.10
N VAL A 210 36.87 -11.31 10.25
CA VAL A 210 36.48 -12.50 9.49
C VAL A 210 36.33 -12.18 8.00
N CYS A 211 35.65 -11.07 7.66
CA CYS A 211 35.42 -10.67 6.27
C CYS A 211 36.74 -10.23 5.58
N ASP A 212 37.63 -9.56 6.30
CA ASP A 212 38.97 -9.21 5.78
C ASP A 212 39.79 -10.48 5.47
N ALA A 213 39.73 -11.50 6.33
CA ALA A 213 40.38 -12.80 6.05
C ALA A 213 39.77 -13.53 4.83
N VAL A 214 38.48 -13.33 4.55
CA VAL A 214 37.84 -13.82 3.31
C VAL A 214 38.30 -13.02 2.09
N CYS A 215 38.46 -11.69 2.21
CA CYS A 215 39.07 -10.84 1.17
C CYS A 215 40.47 -11.30 0.79
N ASP A 216 41.29 -11.69 1.79
CA ASP A 216 42.64 -12.23 1.54
C ASP A 216 42.65 -13.48 0.66
N VAL A 217 41.58 -14.28 0.73
CA VAL A 217 41.40 -15.48 -0.14
C VAL A 217 40.90 -15.09 -1.52
N TRP A 218 39.86 -14.28 -1.59
CA TRP A 218 39.19 -13.96 -2.86
C TRP A 218 39.92 -12.90 -3.66
N GLN A 219 40.60 -11.96 -2.98
CA GLN A 219 41.35 -10.84 -3.58
C GLN A 219 40.49 -10.04 -4.56
N PRO A 220 39.39 -9.42 -4.05
CA PRO A 220 38.49 -8.62 -4.87
C PRO A 220 39.24 -7.46 -5.54
N GLN A 221 38.79 -7.09 -6.74
CA GLN A 221 39.33 -5.97 -7.52
C GLN A 221 38.23 -5.36 -8.39
N GLN A 222 38.49 -4.20 -8.99
CA GLN A 222 37.55 -3.55 -9.88
C GLN A 222 37.08 -4.48 -11.02
N GLY A 223 35.76 -4.65 -11.17
CA GLY A 223 35.12 -5.54 -12.13
C GLY A 223 35.11 -7.03 -11.72
N GLN A 224 35.59 -7.33 -10.51
CA GLN A 224 35.51 -8.63 -9.84
C GLN A 224 35.20 -8.44 -8.36
N GLU A 225 34.18 -7.64 -8.09
CA GLU A 225 33.69 -7.34 -6.75
C GLU A 225 33.13 -8.62 -6.09
N VAL A 226 33.20 -8.65 -4.77
CA VAL A 226 32.59 -9.68 -3.94
C VAL A 226 31.49 -9.07 -3.07
N ILE A 227 30.60 -9.88 -2.56
CA ILE A 227 29.48 -9.43 -1.72
C ILE A 227 29.71 -9.88 -0.29
N PHE A 228 29.68 -8.93 0.66
CA PHE A 228 29.51 -9.25 2.07
C PHE A 228 28.10 -8.86 2.51
N ASN A 229 27.33 -9.89 2.88
CA ASN A 229 25.99 -9.72 3.34
C ASN A 229 25.95 -9.73 4.87
N LEU A 230 25.49 -8.64 5.47
CA LEU A 230 25.48 -8.40 6.91
C LEU A 230 24.09 -8.69 7.48
N PRO A 231 23.81 -9.94 7.93
CA PRO A 231 22.46 -10.28 8.33
C PRO A 231 22.12 -9.86 9.75
N ALA A 232 21.03 -9.13 9.91
CA ALA A 232 20.29 -9.11 11.15
C ALA A 232 19.44 -10.39 11.22
N THR A 233 20.10 -11.54 11.31
CA THR A 233 19.46 -12.89 11.37
C THR A 233 18.37 -12.92 12.43
N VAL A 234 18.57 -12.22 13.54
CA VAL A 234 17.55 -11.80 14.49
C VAL A 234 17.69 -10.28 14.64
N GLU A 235 16.60 -9.56 14.58
CA GLU A 235 16.57 -8.12 14.88
C GLU A 235 16.85 -7.88 16.37
N ALA A 236 18.14 -7.88 16.75
CA ALA A 236 18.58 -7.89 18.13
C ALA A 236 18.62 -6.52 18.80
N SER A 237 18.61 -5.44 18.03
CA SER A 237 18.78 -4.06 18.51
C SER A 237 17.87 -3.08 17.78
N MET A 238 17.91 -1.81 18.17
CA MET A 238 17.21 -0.74 17.45
C MET A 238 17.86 -0.49 16.08
N PRO A 239 17.12 0.02 15.08
CA PRO A 239 17.63 0.27 13.73
C PRO A 239 18.87 1.18 13.68
N ASN A 240 18.94 2.20 14.54
CA ASN A 240 20.10 3.08 14.64
C ASN A 240 21.37 2.36 15.15
N VAL A 241 21.23 1.37 16.01
CA VAL A 241 22.37 0.54 16.47
C VAL A 241 22.89 -0.33 15.33
N PHE A 242 21.97 -0.91 14.55
CA PHE A 242 22.33 -1.68 13.35
C PHE A 242 23.02 -0.79 12.30
N ALA A 243 22.52 0.43 12.07
CA ALA A 243 23.18 1.40 11.20
C ALA A 243 24.59 1.76 11.69
N ASP A 244 24.79 1.94 13.00
CA ASP A 244 26.13 2.15 13.57
C ASP A 244 27.05 0.94 13.32
N GLN A 245 26.53 -0.30 13.41
CA GLN A 245 27.31 -1.50 13.07
C GLN A 245 27.71 -1.53 11.59
N VAL A 246 26.78 -1.18 10.69
CA VAL A 246 27.05 -1.12 9.24
C VAL A 246 28.09 -0.03 8.92
N GLU A 247 27.93 1.20 9.45
CA GLU A 247 28.88 2.28 9.21
C GLU A 247 30.26 1.94 9.77
N TYR A 248 30.32 1.34 10.97
CA TYR A 248 31.57 0.88 11.55
C TYR A 248 32.24 -0.16 10.66
N PHE A 249 31.49 -1.15 10.19
CA PHE A 249 31.98 -2.19 9.29
C PHE A 249 32.55 -1.59 7.99
N CYS A 250 31.77 -0.72 7.32
CA CYS A 250 32.19 -0.07 6.09
C CYS A 250 33.46 0.77 6.24
N ARG A 251 33.64 1.45 7.39
CA ARG A 251 34.82 2.28 7.66
C ARG A 251 36.09 1.47 7.96
N ASN A 252 35.92 0.26 8.49
CA ASN A 252 37.05 -0.54 8.98
C ASN A 252 37.38 -1.74 8.09
N LEU A 253 36.63 -2.00 7.02
CA LEU A 253 36.95 -3.02 6.03
C LEU A 253 38.04 -2.49 5.07
N PRO A 254 39.26 -3.07 5.02
CA PRO A 254 40.39 -2.50 4.26
C PRO A 254 40.17 -2.40 2.76
N GLN A 255 39.40 -3.31 2.17
CA GLN A 255 39.16 -3.37 0.71
C GLN A 255 37.71 -2.94 0.35
N ARG A 256 37.15 -1.98 1.09
CA ARG A 256 35.75 -1.54 0.95
C ARG A 256 35.35 -1.18 -0.49
N GLU A 257 36.25 -0.58 -1.26
CA GLU A 257 36.01 -0.13 -2.64
C GLU A 257 35.79 -1.26 -3.65
N HIS A 258 36.15 -2.49 -3.32
CA HIS A 258 35.99 -3.67 -4.15
C HIS A 258 34.95 -4.66 -3.57
N VAL A 259 34.16 -4.20 -2.61
CA VAL A 259 33.18 -5.02 -1.91
C VAL A 259 31.79 -4.38 -1.97
N ILE A 260 30.80 -5.13 -2.41
CA ILE A 260 29.39 -4.77 -2.31
C ILE A 260 28.90 -5.17 -0.91
N ILE A 261 28.49 -4.18 -0.13
CA ILE A 261 27.88 -4.44 1.18
C ILE A 261 26.38 -4.63 1.02
N SER A 262 25.94 -5.84 1.30
CA SER A 262 24.54 -6.25 1.29
C SER A 262 23.97 -6.33 2.71
N LEU A 263 22.71 -6.01 2.88
CA LEU A 263 22.00 -6.18 4.15
C LEU A 263 20.86 -7.18 3.98
N HIS A 264 20.69 -8.01 5.01
CA HIS A 264 19.58 -8.97 5.12
C HIS A 264 18.95 -8.80 6.50
N THR A 265 17.84 -8.07 6.59
CA THR A 265 17.22 -7.76 7.87
C THR A 265 15.92 -8.54 8.08
N HIS A 266 15.78 -9.14 9.29
CA HIS A 266 14.54 -9.74 9.78
C HIS A 266 13.73 -8.75 10.61
N ASN A 267 12.46 -9.07 10.84
CA ASN A 267 11.44 -8.17 11.37
C ASN A 267 10.99 -8.50 12.80
N ASP A 268 11.88 -9.09 13.61
CA ASP A 268 11.54 -9.58 14.96
C ASP A 268 11.03 -8.47 15.91
N ARG A 269 11.40 -7.22 15.66
CA ARG A 269 10.98 -6.04 16.43
C ARG A 269 10.02 -5.13 15.65
N GLY A 270 9.64 -5.52 14.42
CA GLY A 270 8.81 -4.73 13.52
C GLY A 270 9.55 -3.56 12.85
N CYS A 271 10.88 -3.59 12.75
CA CYS A 271 11.67 -2.47 12.24
C CYS A 271 12.61 -2.87 11.09
N ALA A 272 12.40 -4.00 10.42
CA ALA A 272 13.29 -4.49 9.37
C ALA A 272 13.50 -3.48 8.24
N VAL A 273 12.42 -2.85 7.75
CA VAL A 273 12.48 -1.80 6.71
C VAL A 273 13.29 -0.61 7.21
N ALA A 274 13.01 -0.09 8.40
CA ALA A 274 13.75 1.02 8.98
C ALA A 274 15.24 0.69 9.17
N ALA A 275 15.56 -0.55 9.58
CA ALA A 275 16.96 -0.99 9.71
C ALA A 275 17.67 -1.04 8.35
N ALA A 276 16.99 -1.47 7.29
CA ALA A 276 17.52 -1.49 5.93
C ALA A 276 17.74 -0.07 5.38
N GLU A 277 16.76 0.83 5.51
CA GLU A 277 16.87 2.24 5.09
C GLU A 277 18.04 2.95 5.79
N LEU A 278 18.13 2.84 7.11
CA LEU A 278 19.25 3.42 7.88
C LEU A 278 20.59 2.75 7.54
N GLY A 279 20.57 1.46 7.20
CA GLY A 279 21.75 0.73 6.74
C GLY A 279 22.26 1.22 5.39
N VAL A 280 21.39 1.60 4.45
CA VAL A 280 21.77 2.25 3.18
C VAL A 280 22.43 3.61 3.46
N LEU A 281 21.86 4.43 4.34
CA LEU A 281 22.51 5.68 4.79
C LEU A 281 23.87 5.42 5.42
N ALA A 282 24.04 4.30 6.12
CA ALA A 282 25.29 3.89 6.77
C ALA A 282 26.34 3.35 5.79
N GLY A 283 26.00 3.11 4.53
CA GLY A 283 26.94 2.77 3.47
C GLY A 283 26.74 1.39 2.83
N ALA A 284 25.58 0.77 3.01
CA ALA A 284 25.23 -0.43 2.26
C ALA A 284 24.88 -0.09 0.80
N ASP A 285 25.22 -1.01 -0.10
CA ASP A 285 25.04 -0.89 -1.56
C ASP A 285 23.86 -1.71 -2.06
N ARG A 286 23.52 -2.79 -1.33
CA ARG A 286 22.58 -3.85 -1.75
C ARG A 286 21.68 -4.27 -0.60
N ILE A 287 20.46 -4.64 -0.92
CA ILE A 287 19.45 -5.07 0.06
C ILE A 287 18.83 -6.39 -0.38
N GLU A 288 18.81 -7.36 0.53
CA GLU A 288 18.05 -8.61 0.41
C GLU A 288 16.74 -8.51 1.20
N GLY A 289 15.68 -9.08 0.64
CA GLY A 289 14.38 -9.16 1.31
C GLY A 289 13.39 -9.99 0.50
N THR A 290 12.12 -9.93 0.90
CA THR A 290 11.04 -10.66 0.23
C THR A 290 9.88 -9.73 -0.10
N LEU A 291 9.09 -10.09 -1.09
CA LEU A 291 7.81 -9.45 -1.35
C LEU A 291 6.84 -9.77 -0.20
N LEU A 292 6.18 -8.74 0.34
CA LEU A 292 5.30 -8.82 1.52
C LEU A 292 5.99 -9.26 2.82
N GLY A 293 7.32 -9.32 2.86
CA GLY A 293 8.08 -9.57 4.08
C GLY A 293 7.98 -11.00 4.63
N ASN A 294 7.61 -12.00 3.81
CA ASN A 294 7.56 -13.39 4.25
C ASN A 294 8.95 -13.93 4.63
N GLY A 295 9.02 -14.78 5.66
CA GLY A 295 10.28 -15.37 6.11
C GLY A 295 10.20 -15.94 7.52
N GLU A 296 11.32 -16.41 8.03
CA GLU A 296 11.45 -17.01 9.36
C GLU A 296 10.91 -16.10 10.47
N ARG A 297 10.26 -16.70 11.47
CA ARG A 297 9.68 -16.06 12.67
C ARG A 297 8.66 -14.98 12.32
N THR A 298 9.08 -13.71 12.26
CA THR A 298 8.24 -12.52 11.93
C THR A 298 8.44 -12.04 10.50
N GLY A 299 9.29 -12.72 9.74
CA GLY A 299 9.57 -12.43 8.34
C GLY A 299 10.85 -11.66 8.07
N ASN A 300 11.12 -11.49 6.78
CA ASN A 300 12.20 -10.69 6.22
C ASN A 300 11.81 -9.21 6.11
N MET A 301 12.75 -8.38 5.73
CA MET A 301 12.48 -7.02 5.26
C MET A 301 11.57 -7.07 4.04
N ASP A 302 10.51 -6.27 4.07
CA ASP A 302 9.54 -6.16 3.00
C ASP A 302 10.05 -5.23 1.90
N ILE A 303 10.44 -5.79 0.75
CA ILE A 303 10.97 -5.02 -0.37
C ILE A 303 9.91 -4.09 -0.95
N MET A 304 8.63 -4.52 -1.05
CA MET A 304 7.57 -3.67 -1.59
C MET A 304 7.43 -2.39 -0.74
N VAL A 305 7.46 -2.55 0.59
CA VAL A 305 7.37 -1.39 1.50
C VAL A 305 8.57 -0.47 1.35
N MET A 306 9.80 -1.00 1.32
CA MET A 306 11.00 -0.17 1.19
C MET A 306 11.08 0.52 -0.17
N ALA A 307 10.77 -0.18 -1.26
CA ALA A 307 10.73 0.39 -2.60
C ALA A 307 9.67 1.51 -2.73
N MET A 308 8.47 1.29 -2.17
CA MET A 308 7.43 2.32 -2.17
C MET A 308 7.75 3.50 -1.24
N ASN A 309 8.53 3.30 -0.17
CA ASN A 309 9.06 4.39 0.64
C ASN A 309 9.99 5.28 -0.19
N LEU A 310 10.90 4.70 -0.99
CA LEU A 310 11.76 5.44 -1.91
C LEU A 310 10.92 6.17 -2.98
N PHE A 311 9.98 5.48 -3.60
CA PHE A 311 9.07 6.04 -4.60
C PHE A 311 8.31 7.26 -4.07
N SER A 312 7.81 7.20 -2.83
CA SER A 312 7.10 8.31 -2.18
C SER A 312 7.98 9.53 -1.86
N GLN A 313 9.31 9.38 -1.97
CA GLN A 313 10.30 10.46 -1.83
C GLN A 313 10.86 10.93 -3.18
N GLY A 314 10.28 10.47 -4.30
CA GLY A 314 10.74 10.83 -5.64
C GLY A 314 12.00 10.12 -6.09
N ILE A 315 12.32 8.98 -5.49
CA ILE A 315 13.46 8.14 -5.86
C ILE A 315 12.91 6.94 -6.65
N ASP A 316 13.40 6.76 -7.89
CA ASP A 316 13.05 5.59 -8.70
C ASP A 316 13.55 4.31 -8.00
N PRO A 317 12.67 3.41 -7.58
CA PRO A 317 13.07 2.16 -6.95
C PRO A 317 13.67 1.15 -7.94
N GLU A 318 13.61 1.41 -9.25
CA GLU A 318 14.01 0.47 -10.32
C GLU A 318 13.27 -0.88 -10.26
N LEU A 319 12.13 -0.92 -9.58
CA LEU A 319 11.19 -2.04 -9.49
C LEU A 319 9.79 -1.54 -9.87
N ASP A 320 9.07 -2.29 -10.67
CA ASP A 320 7.73 -1.94 -11.14
C ASP A 320 6.64 -2.61 -10.31
N PHE A 321 5.89 -1.79 -9.57
CA PHE A 321 4.72 -2.19 -8.79
C PHE A 321 3.41 -1.61 -9.35
N SER A 322 3.38 -1.20 -10.61
CA SER A 322 2.19 -0.63 -11.25
C SER A 322 1.00 -1.60 -11.29
N ASN A 323 1.28 -2.91 -11.31
CA ASN A 323 0.26 -3.98 -11.20
C ASN A 323 0.28 -4.67 -9.83
N MET A 324 0.25 -3.87 -8.77
CA MET A 324 0.37 -4.33 -7.39
C MET A 324 -0.59 -5.47 -7.01
N SER A 325 -1.82 -5.42 -7.50
CA SER A 325 -2.84 -6.40 -7.15
C SER A 325 -2.52 -7.81 -7.67
N GLU A 326 -1.98 -7.92 -8.88
CA GLU A 326 -1.58 -9.19 -9.47
C GLU A 326 -0.34 -9.77 -8.76
N ILE A 327 0.66 -8.91 -8.49
CA ILE A 327 1.86 -9.30 -7.73
C ILE A 327 1.46 -9.86 -6.36
N VAL A 328 0.60 -9.14 -5.62
CA VAL A 328 0.10 -9.57 -4.31
C VAL A 328 -0.66 -10.89 -4.41
N GLN A 329 -1.45 -11.09 -5.46
CA GLN A 329 -2.17 -12.34 -5.68
C GLN A 329 -1.20 -13.50 -5.86
N VAL A 330 -0.20 -13.37 -6.74
CA VAL A 330 0.81 -14.43 -6.97
C VAL A 330 1.55 -14.77 -5.68
N VAL A 331 2.05 -13.75 -4.97
CA VAL A 331 2.77 -13.94 -3.71
C VAL A 331 1.91 -14.63 -2.65
N SER A 332 0.65 -14.19 -2.48
CA SER A 332 -0.27 -14.76 -1.48
C SER A 332 -0.66 -16.21 -1.81
N GLU A 333 -0.91 -16.52 -3.09
CA GLU A 333 -1.25 -17.87 -3.54
C GLU A 333 -0.05 -18.83 -3.42
N CYS A 334 1.15 -18.40 -3.82
CA CYS A 334 2.35 -19.23 -3.74
C CYS A 334 2.81 -19.47 -2.29
N ASN A 335 2.69 -18.46 -1.43
CA ASN A 335 3.02 -18.57 -0.01
C ASN A 335 1.91 -19.23 0.82
N ASN A 336 0.68 -19.28 0.29
CA ASN A 336 -0.52 -19.70 1.01
C ASN A 336 -0.70 -18.95 2.35
N LEU A 337 -0.42 -17.64 2.33
CA LEU A 337 -0.51 -16.75 3.48
C LEU A 337 -1.45 -15.57 3.19
N PRO A 338 -2.41 -15.26 4.09
CA PRO A 338 -3.31 -14.13 3.90
C PRO A 338 -2.57 -12.80 4.11
N LEU A 339 -2.88 -11.81 3.27
CA LEU A 339 -2.38 -10.46 3.43
C LEU A 339 -3.14 -9.73 4.54
N HIS A 340 -2.43 -8.99 5.40
CA HIS A 340 -3.07 -8.15 6.40
C HIS A 340 -3.75 -6.94 5.71
N PRO A 341 -5.05 -6.65 5.99
CA PRO A 341 -5.79 -5.58 5.29
C PRO A 341 -5.22 -4.17 5.49
N ARG A 342 -4.34 -3.95 6.46
CA ARG A 342 -3.62 -2.70 6.71
C ARG A 342 -2.12 -2.83 6.48
N HIS A 343 -1.70 -3.77 5.63
CA HIS A 343 -0.30 -3.87 5.21
C HIS A 343 0.09 -2.59 4.43
N PRO A 344 1.23 -1.95 4.73
CA PRO A 344 1.60 -0.70 4.06
C PRO A 344 1.56 -0.82 2.53
N TYR A 345 1.00 0.17 1.85
CA TYR A 345 0.78 0.31 0.40
C TYR A 345 -0.11 -0.74 -0.25
N VAL A 346 -0.11 -1.98 0.22
CA VAL A 346 -0.77 -3.13 -0.45
C VAL A 346 -2.10 -3.54 0.15
N GLY A 347 -2.31 -3.35 1.45
CA GLY A 347 -3.54 -3.74 2.14
C GLY A 347 -4.78 -3.04 1.55
N GLU A 348 -5.92 -3.71 1.59
CA GLU A 348 -7.18 -3.18 1.03
C GLU A 348 -7.68 -1.89 1.71
N LEU A 349 -7.27 -1.65 2.96
CA LEU A 349 -7.73 -0.52 3.77
C LEU A 349 -6.71 0.64 3.85
N VAL A 350 -5.52 0.53 3.23
CA VAL A 350 -4.45 1.51 3.45
C VAL A 350 -4.69 2.87 2.81
N PHE A 351 -5.47 2.92 1.73
CA PHE A 351 -5.89 4.17 1.09
C PHE A 351 -7.30 4.59 1.50
N THR A 352 -7.95 3.86 2.39
CA THR A 352 -9.34 4.10 2.77
C THR A 352 -9.45 5.13 3.89
N ALA A 353 -10.29 6.14 3.68
CA ALA A 353 -10.68 7.10 4.68
C ALA A 353 -12.12 6.87 5.14
N PHE A 354 -12.34 6.66 6.45
CA PHE A 354 -13.65 6.52 7.05
C PHE A 354 -14.13 7.81 7.74
N SER A 355 -13.19 8.62 8.27
CA SER A 355 -13.51 9.89 8.90
C SER A 355 -14.01 10.91 7.88
N GLY A 356 -15.17 11.52 8.16
CA GLY A 356 -15.76 12.51 7.24
C GLY A 356 -14.87 13.74 6.99
N SER A 357 -14.04 14.15 7.96
CA SER A 357 -13.09 15.25 7.78
C SER A 357 -11.94 14.86 6.84
N HIS A 358 -11.47 13.60 6.92
CA HIS A 358 -10.43 13.09 6.01
C HIS A 358 -10.98 12.97 4.59
N GLN A 359 -12.20 12.42 4.42
CA GLN A 359 -12.86 12.31 3.13
C GLN A 359 -13.06 13.68 2.46
N ASP A 360 -13.49 14.70 3.21
CA ASP A 360 -13.66 16.09 2.72
C ASP A 360 -12.31 16.70 2.30
N ALA A 361 -11.25 16.46 3.07
CA ALA A 361 -9.91 16.95 2.76
C ALA A 361 -9.32 16.29 1.50
N ILE A 362 -9.43 14.96 1.39
CA ILE A 362 -8.99 14.21 0.20
C ILE A 362 -9.72 14.75 -1.04
N LYS A 363 -11.06 14.84 -0.99
CA LYS A 363 -11.84 15.37 -2.09
C LYS A 363 -11.37 16.75 -2.54
N LYS A 364 -11.21 17.68 -1.59
CA LYS A 364 -10.77 19.06 -1.92
C LYS A 364 -9.37 19.09 -2.50
N SER A 365 -8.46 18.23 -2.02
CA SER A 365 -7.10 18.14 -2.57
C SER A 365 -7.12 17.62 -4.00
N LEU A 366 -7.90 16.57 -4.28
CA LEU A 366 -8.06 16.01 -5.63
C LEU A 366 -8.70 17.02 -6.58
N ASP A 367 -9.80 17.67 -6.18
CA ASP A 367 -10.48 18.71 -6.97
C ASP A 367 -9.52 19.88 -7.26
N TYR A 368 -8.66 20.26 -6.29
CA TYR A 368 -7.66 21.31 -6.48
C TYR A 368 -6.60 20.90 -7.50
N ASN A 369 -6.06 19.70 -7.40
CA ASN A 369 -5.04 19.18 -8.32
C ASN A 369 -5.60 19.09 -9.75
N GLU A 370 -6.79 18.52 -9.93
CA GLU A 370 -7.45 18.42 -11.25
C GLU A 370 -7.61 19.78 -11.95
N ASN A 371 -7.86 20.86 -11.19
CA ASN A 371 -8.09 22.18 -11.74
C ASN A 371 -6.84 23.05 -11.88
N ASN A 372 -5.73 22.73 -11.19
CA ASN A 372 -4.58 23.64 -11.08
C ASN A 372 -3.23 23.00 -11.48
N GLN A 373 -3.12 21.66 -11.54
CA GLN A 373 -1.89 21.01 -11.97
C GLN A 373 -1.66 21.18 -13.49
N THR A 374 -0.41 21.28 -13.87
CA THR A 374 0.05 21.34 -15.26
C THR A 374 1.02 20.18 -15.53
N GLU A 375 1.35 19.91 -16.79
CA GLU A 375 2.35 18.89 -17.14
C GLU A 375 3.72 19.10 -16.49
N THR A 376 4.06 20.35 -16.16
CA THR A 376 5.34 20.73 -15.54
C THR A 376 5.28 20.90 -14.03
N ASP A 377 4.08 20.92 -13.45
CA ASP A 377 3.84 21.08 -12.01
C ASP A 377 2.71 20.14 -11.59
N ASN A 378 3.04 18.84 -11.47
CA ASN A 378 2.11 17.78 -11.09
C ASN A 378 2.59 17.01 -9.85
N VAL A 379 3.26 17.69 -8.92
CA VAL A 379 3.68 17.08 -7.66
C VAL A 379 2.45 16.54 -6.89
N TRP A 380 2.53 15.31 -6.42
CA TRP A 380 1.48 14.71 -5.61
C TRP A 380 1.44 15.36 -4.22
N ASP A 381 0.38 16.11 -3.96
CA ASP A 381 0.12 16.78 -2.68
C ASP A 381 -1.36 16.63 -2.32
N VAL A 382 -1.72 15.42 -1.90
CA VAL A 382 -3.09 15.09 -1.49
C VAL A 382 -3.12 14.73 -0.01
N ALA A 383 -3.96 15.44 0.74
CA ALA A 383 -4.11 15.20 2.18
C ALA A 383 -4.42 13.73 2.47
N TYR A 384 -3.72 13.13 3.45
CA TYR A 384 -3.87 11.75 3.92
C TYR A 384 -3.49 10.64 2.93
N LEU A 385 -3.07 10.94 1.71
CA LEU A 385 -2.60 9.96 0.73
C LEU A 385 -1.11 10.16 0.44
N PRO A 386 -0.24 9.26 0.90
CA PRO A 386 1.21 9.39 0.72
C PRO A 386 1.67 9.23 -0.73
N ILE A 387 0.90 8.53 -1.55
CA ILE A 387 1.11 8.32 -2.99
C ILE A 387 -0.22 8.38 -3.72
N ASP A 388 -0.17 8.55 -5.04
CA ASP A 388 -1.32 8.33 -5.91
C ASP A 388 -1.63 6.84 -6.02
N PRO A 389 -2.81 6.37 -5.58
CA PRO A 389 -3.21 4.96 -5.72
C PRO A 389 -3.19 4.45 -7.16
N ALA A 390 -3.36 5.33 -8.16
CA ALA A 390 -3.31 4.96 -9.57
C ALA A 390 -1.93 4.44 -10.00
N HIS A 391 -0.83 4.89 -9.38
CA HIS A 391 0.52 4.42 -9.66
C HIS A 391 0.76 2.94 -9.33
N ILE A 392 -0.11 2.35 -8.49
CA ILE A 392 -0.06 0.93 -8.13
C ILE A 392 -1.29 0.16 -8.63
N GLY A 393 -1.96 0.68 -9.67
CA GLY A 393 -3.10 0.04 -10.31
C GLY A 393 -4.40 0.06 -9.50
N ARG A 394 -4.52 0.97 -8.52
CA ARG A 394 -5.74 1.13 -7.72
C ARG A 394 -6.53 2.36 -8.13
N SER A 395 -7.85 2.27 -8.02
CA SER A 395 -8.73 3.39 -8.33
C SER A 395 -9.02 4.26 -7.10
N TYR A 396 -9.35 5.52 -7.32
CA TYR A 396 -9.82 6.43 -6.26
C TYR A 396 -11.16 6.00 -5.63
N GLN A 397 -11.91 5.11 -6.27
CA GLN A 397 -13.16 4.57 -5.74
C GLN A 397 -12.95 3.77 -4.47
N ASP A 398 -11.76 3.17 -4.31
CA ASP A 398 -11.39 2.39 -3.14
C ASP A 398 -11.00 3.26 -1.93
N VAL A 399 -10.80 4.58 -2.14
CA VAL A 399 -10.28 5.52 -1.12
C VAL A 399 -11.38 5.96 -0.15
N VAL A 400 -12.61 6.10 -0.60
CA VAL A 400 -13.73 6.58 0.21
C VAL A 400 -14.74 5.46 0.45
N ARG A 401 -14.77 4.94 1.68
CA ARG A 401 -15.73 3.93 2.11
C ARG A 401 -16.71 4.50 3.14
N ILE A 402 -17.94 4.03 3.11
CA ILE A 402 -19.03 4.58 3.92
C ILE A 402 -19.44 3.61 5.02
N ASN A 403 -19.30 4.03 6.26
CA ASN A 403 -19.82 3.37 7.45
C ASN A 403 -20.47 4.41 8.38
N SER A 404 -20.88 3.98 9.58
CA SER A 404 -21.53 4.86 10.59
C SER A 404 -20.65 6.04 11.07
N GLN A 405 -19.34 6.03 10.77
CA GLN A 405 -18.40 7.11 11.12
C GLN A 405 -18.12 8.05 9.93
N SER A 406 -18.68 7.75 8.78
CA SER A 406 -18.44 8.53 7.56
C SER A 406 -19.23 9.83 7.58
N GLY A 407 -18.58 10.91 7.13
CA GLY A 407 -19.21 12.23 7.08
C GLY A 407 -19.86 12.52 5.73
N LYS A 408 -20.52 13.70 5.66
CA LYS A 408 -21.23 14.18 4.47
C LYS A 408 -20.36 14.27 3.21
N GLY A 409 -19.08 14.54 3.35
CA GLY A 409 -18.16 14.69 2.22
C GLY A 409 -17.94 13.40 1.44
N GLY A 410 -17.81 12.26 2.13
CA GLY A 410 -17.61 10.96 1.49
C GLY A 410 -18.83 10.51 0.69
N VAL A 411 -20.01 10.63 1.29
CA VAL A 411 -21.29 10.28 0.61
C VAL A 411 -21.51 11.14 -0.64
N ALA A 412 -21.26 12.45 -0.52
CA ALA A 412 -21.39 13.38 -1.65
C ALA A 412 -20.39 13.07 -2.77
N TYR A 413 -19.14 12.71 -2.40
CA TYR A 413 -18.12 12.31 -3.36
C TYR A 413 -18.52 11.07 -4.17
N ILE A 414 -19.02 10.01 -3.51
CA ILE A 414 -19.48 8.80 -4.19
C ILE A 414 -20.60 9.12 -5.19
N LEU A 415 -21.61 9.87 -4.79
CA LEU A 415 -22.72 10.22 -5.66
C LEU A 415 -22.28 11.09 -6.83
N GLN A 416 -21.37 12.04 -6.60
CA GLN A 416 -20.85 12.89 -7.66
C GLN A 416 -20.00 12.11 -8.65
N ARG A 417 -19.03 11.33 -8.16
CA ARG A 417 -18.05 10.65 -8.99
C ARG A 417 -18.64 9.49 -9.79
N ASN A 418 -19.47 8.67 -9.14
CA ASN A 418 -19.96 7.44 -9.76
C ASN A 418 -21.27 7.64 -10.51
N TYR A 419 -22.10 8.62 -10.10
CA TYR A 419 -23.46 8.78 -10.62
C TYR A 419 -23.79 10.19 -11.12
N GLY A 420 -22.85 11.13 -11.04
CA GLY A 420 -23.00 12.48 -11.56
C GLY A 420 -23.86 13.42 -10.72
N PHE A 421 -24.29 13.04 -9.51
CA PHE A 421 -25.11 13.88 -8.65
C PHE A 421 -24.27 14.85 -7.79
N ASN A 422 -24.19 16.09 -8.17
CA ASN A 422 -23.48 17.13 -7.41
C ASN A 422 -24.42 17.76 -6.37
N LEU A 423 -24.50 17.13 -5.19
CA LEU A 423 -25.41 17.57 -4.13
C LEU A 423 -25.05 18.95 -3.58
N PRO A 424 -26.00 19.89 -3.47
CA PRO A 424 -25.77 21.14 -2.73
C PRO A 424 -25.53 20.86 -1.25
N ARG A 425 -24.78 21.73 -0.56
CA ARG A 425 -24.31 21.50 0.81
C ARG A 425 -25.42 21.14 1.81
N TRP A 426 -26.58 21.77 1.70
CA TRP A 426 -27.71 21.47 2.56
C TRP A 426 -28.23 20.05 2.36
N MET A 427 -28.23 19.55 1.14
CA MET A 427 -28.64 18.17 0.83
C MET A 427 -27.57 17.14 1.21
N GLN A 428 -26.28 17.49 1.11
CA GLN A 428 -25.21 16.65 1.63
C GLN A 428 -25.37 16.37 3.15
N ILE A 429 -25.80 17.40 3.89
CA ILE A 429 -26.06 17.28 5.34
C ILE A 429 -27.27 16.37 5.60
N ASP A 430 -28.31 16.56 4.85
CA ASP A 430 -29.56 15.77 4.98
C ASP A 430 -29.31 14.30 4.64
N PHE A 431 -28.77 14.03 3.47
CA PHE A 431 -28.50 12.67 3.01
C PHE A 431 -27.48 11.93 3.87
N SER A 432 -26.46 12.62 4.39
CA SER A 432 -25.50 11.98 5.26
C SER A 432 -26.14 11.40 6.55
N ARG A 433 -27.20 12.01 7.06
CA ARG A 433 -27.96 11.48 8.21
C ARG A 433 -28.73 10.21 7.85
N VAL A 434 -29.30 10.17 6.64
CA VAL A 434 -30.02 9.00 6.14
C VAL A 434 -29.06 7.84 5.98
N VAL A 435 -27.91 8.04 5.35
CA VAL A 435 -26.89 7.02 5.14
C VAL A 435 -26.30 6.52 6.46
N GLN A 436 -26.03 7.44 7.41
CA GLN A 436 -25.54 7.08 8.74
C GLN A 436 -26.54 6.15 9.46
N LYS A 437 -27.81 6.50 9.47
CA LYS A 437 -28.87 5.67 10.07
C LYS A 437 -28.95 4.28 9.41
N GLN A 438 -28.81 4.23 8.09
CA GLN A 438 -28.80 2.96 7.35
C GLN A 438 -27.56 2.12 7.69
N ALA A 439 -26.38 2.72 7.73
CA ALA A 439 -25.14 2.03 8.08
C ALA A 439 -25.14 1.51 9.54
N GLU A 440 -25.73 2.26 10.47
CA GLU A 440 -25.94 1.81 11.85
C GLU A 440 -26.90 0.61 11.91
N ALA A 441 -27.97 0.62 11.11
CA ALA A 441 -28.96 -0.46 11.09
C ALA A 441 -28.37 -1.78 10.55
N VAL A 442 -27.50 -1.72 9.52
CA VAL A 442 -26.88 -2.92 8.94
C VAL A 442 -25.57 -3.30 9.66
N ALA A 443 -25.03 -2.42 10.52
CA ALA A 443 -23.80 -2.61 11.31
C ALA A 443 -22.56 -3.01 10.47
N ARG A 444 -22.49 -2.53 9.23
CA ARG A 444 -21.39 -2.75 8.30
C ARG A 444 -21.20 -1.57 7.35
N GLU A 445 -20.19 -1.62 6.53
CA GLU A 445 -19.98 -0.73 5.39
C GLU A 445 -21.11 -0.87 4.37
N LEU A 446 -21.54 0.27 3.80
CA LEU A 446 -22.47 0.31 2.67
C LEU A 446 -21.69 0.33 1.35
N GLN A 447 -22.11 -0.51 0.42
CA GLN A 447 -21.56 -0.53 -0.93
C GLN A 447 -22.10 0.66 -1.74
N ASN A 448 -21.42 1.04 -2.82
CA ASN A 448 -21.81 2.18 -3.64
C ASN A 448 -23.23 2.07 -4.18
N ASP A 449 -23.63 0.88 -4.63
CA ASP A 449 -24.98 0.61 -5.12
C ASP A 449 -26.04 0.75 -4.01
N GLU A 450 -25.73 0.36 -2.78
CA GLU A 450 -26.62 0.52 -1.64
C GLU A 450 -26.80 1.99 -1.27
N ILE A 451 -25.74 2.80 -1.43
CA ILE A 451 -25.79 4.25 -1.24
C ILE A 451 -26.67 4.89 -2.30
N LEU A 452 -26.51 4.52 -3.58
CA LEU A 452 -27.36 5.00 -4.66
C LEU A 452 -28.82 4.60 -4.42
N GLN A 453 -29.08 3.35 -4.10
CA GLN A 453 -30.44 2.85 -3.82
C GLN A 453 -31.09 3.59 -2.65
N THR A 454 -30.31 3.83 -1.59
CA THR A 454 -30.77 4.63 -0.44
C THR A 454 -31.11 6.06 -0.86
N PHE A 455 -30.29 6.65 -1.71
CA PHE A 455 -30.51 7.99 -2.26
C PHE A 455 -31.78 8.05 -3.12
N GLU A 456 -31.93 7.13 -4.06
CA GLU A 456 -33.09 7.03 -4.95
C GLU A 456 -34.38 6.79 -4.16
N ASN A 457 -34.35 5.85 -3.23
CA ASN A 457 -35.50 5.55 -2.37
C ASN A 457 -35.90 6.72 -1.47
N THR A 458 -34.96 7.57 -1.11
CA THR A 458 -35.24 8.71 -0.23
C THR A 458 -35.73 9.91 -1.01
N TYR A 459 -35.11 10.26 -2.15
CA TYR A 459 -35.31 11.56 -2.81
C TYR A 459 -35.87 11.50 -4.22
N LEU A 460 -35.84 10.35 -4.91
CA LEU A 460 -36.33 10.17 -6.26
C LEU A 460 -37.62 9.33 -6.27
N GLN A 461 -38.51 9.59 -5.33
CA GLN A 461 -39.74 8.78 -5.19
C GLN A 461 -40.58 8.82 -6.49
N GLN A 462 -40.71 7.68 -7.13
CA GLN A 462 -41.55 7.47 -8.27
C GLN A 462 -42.66 6.45 -7.91
N GLY A 463 -43.82 6.61 -8.46
CA GLY A 463 -44.87 5.57 -8.44
C GLY A 463 -46.12 5.85 -7.64
N LYS A 464 -46.08 6.72 -6.60
CA LYS A 464 -47.31 7.21 -5.95
C LYS A 464 -47.63 8.67 -6.24
N PHE A 465 -46.61 9.41 -6.70
CA PHE A 465 -46.69 10.84 -7.03
C PHE A 465 -45.98 11.05 -8.36
N GLU A 466 -46.71 11.39 -9.41
CA GLU A 466 -46.14 11.60 -10.74
C GLU A 466 -46.71 12.83 -11.39
N LEU A 467 -45.86 13.65 -12.02
CA LEU A 467 -46.27 14.75 -12.88
C LEU A 467 -46.59 14.19 -14.25
N LEU A 468 -47.91 14.15 -14.62
CA LEU A 468 -48.39 13.52 -15.84
C LEU A 468 -48.26 14.46 -17.05
N ASP A 469 -48.87 15.65 -16.95
CA ASP A 469 -48.83 16.68 -17.98
C ASP A 469 -48.92 18.08 -17.35
N TYR A 470 -48.38 19.05 -18.02
CA TYR A 470 -48.45 20.43 -17.55
C TYR A 470 -48.22 21.47 -18.66
N SER A 471 -48.75 22.66 -18.44
CA SER A 471 -48.43 23.87 -19.19
C SER A 471 -48.03 24.99 -18.25
N VAL A 472 -47.05 25.80 -18.70
CA VAL A 472 -46.58 26.99 -17.99
C VAL A 472 -46.71 28.17 -18.93
N ASN A 473 -47.49 29.14 -18.55
CA ASN A 473 -47.77 30.33 -19.36
C ASN A 473 -47.39 31.60 -18.60
N ASN A 474 -46.67 32.51 -19.25
CA ASN A 474 -46.33 33.84 -18.68
C ASN A 474 -47.24 34.89 -19.29
N LYS A 475 -47.96 35.62 -18.45
CA LYS A 475 -48.84 36.69 -18.87
C LYS A 475 -48.73 37.87 -17.93
N GLY A 476 -48.19 38.96 -18.46
CA GLY A 476 -48.10 40.22 -17.71
C GLY A 476 -47.09 40.23 -16.57
N GLY A 477 -46.10 39.29 -16.57
CA GLY A 477 -45.08 39.16 -15.53
C GLY A 477 -45.46 38.16 -14.42
N GLU A 478 -46.65 37.58 -14.52
CA GLU A 478 -47.12 36.49 -13.65
C GLU A 478 -47.11 35.18 -14.41
N VAL A 479 -46.66 34.08 -13.76
CA VAL A 479 -46.57 32.73 -14.32
C VAL A 479 -47.75 31.90 -13.84
N TYR A 480 -48.44 31.31 -14.80
CA TYR A 480 -49.58 30.43 -14.57
C TYR A 480 -49.16 28.99 -14.85
N PHE A 481 -49.31 28.10 -13.87
CA PHE A 481 -49.17 26.66 -14.00
C PHE A 481 -50.57 26.03 -14.12
N SER A 482 -50.72 25.10 -15.04
CA SER A 482 -51.90 24.21 -15.12
C SER A 482 -51.42 22.83 -15.53
N GLY A 483 -51.76 21.81 -14.79
CA GLY A 483 -51.28 20.43 -15.06
C GLY A 483 -51.96 19.37 -14.25
N GLN A 484 -51.64 18.13 -14.58
CA GLN A 484 -52.17 16.94 -13.90
C GLN A 484 -51.07 16.22 -13.12
N VAL A 485 -51.37 15.92 -11.87
CA VAL A 485 -50.50 15.19 -10.96
C VAL A 485 -51.20 13.95 -10.45
N GLN A 486 -50.55 12.82 -10.56
CA GLN A 486 -51.00 11.59 -9.85
C GLN A 486 -50.56 11.68 -8.41
N MET A 487 -51.50 11.55 -7.48
CA MET A 487 -51.23 11.43 -6.04
C MET A 487 -51.88 10.14 -5.53
N ASN A 488 -51.07 9.14 -5.18
CA ASN A 488 -51.50 7.80 -4.86
C ASN A 488 -52.26 7.15 -6.05
N ASN A 489 -53.59 6.96 -5.90
CA ASN A 489 -54.42 6.37 -6.96
C ASN A 489 -55.27 7.38 -7.69
N ASP A 490 -55.20 8.64 -7.32
CA ASP A 490 -56.04 9.72 -7.88
C ASP A 490 -55.24 10.66 -8.79
N THR A 491 -55.82 10.99 -9.93
CA THR A 491 -55.31 12.04 -10.81
C THR A 491 -55.99 13.33 -10.44
N ILE A 492 -55.26 14.36 -10.13
CA ILE A 492 -55.74 15.67 -9.72
C ILE A 492 -55.27 16.75 -10.69
N ASP A 493 -56.16 17.69 -11.00
CA ASP A 493 -55.80 18.90 -11.73
C ASP A 493 -55.28 19.93 -10.76
N ILE A 494 -54.17 20.54 -11.10
CA ILE A 494 -53.49 21.55 -10.28
C ILE A 494 -53.34 22.82 -11.12
N ASP A 495 -53.93 23.92 -10.62
CA ASP A 495 -53.77 25.27 -11.17
C ASP A 495 -53.20 26.19 -10.10
N GLY A 496 -52.21 26.97 -10.47
CA GLY A 496 -51.57 27.91 -9.54
C GLY A 496 -50.87 29.07 -10.23
N THR A 497 -50.56 30.08 -9.44
CA THR A 497 -49.93 31.34 -9.93
C THR A 497 -48.69 31.70 -9.12
N GLY A 498 -47.70 32.34 -9.73
CA GLY A 498 -46.48 32.72 -9.06
C GLY A 498 -45.54 33.56 -9.92
N ASN A 499 -44.36 33.85 -9.39
CA ASN A 499 -43.33 34.59 -10.10
C ASN A 499 -42.42 33.70 -11.00
N GLY A 500 -42.65 32.40 -11.01
CA GLY A 500 -41.92 31.44 -11.83
C GLY A 500 -42.61 30.06 -11.85
N PRO A 501 -42.13 29.10 -12.67
CA PRO A 501 -42.77 27.78 -12.81
C PRO A 501 -42.83 27.01 -11.49
N LEU A 502 -41.79 27.07 -10.66
CA LEU A 502 -41.73 26.37 -9.37
C LEU A 502 -42.73 26.99 -8.38
N SER A 503 -42.75 28.32 -8.26
CA SER A 503 -43.65 29.00 -7.31
C SER A 503 -45.13 28.85 -7.70
N SER A 504 -45.48 28.87 -8.99
CA SER A 504 -46.83 28.62 -9.44
C SER A 504 -47.30 27.19 -9.22
N PHE A 505 -46.42 26.21 -9.39
CA PHE A 505 -46.71 24.81 -9.05
C PHE A 505 -46.92 24.58 -7.55
N ILE A 506 -46.07 25.18 -6.70
CA ILE A 506 -46.19 25.11 -5.25
C ILE A 506 -47.46 25.79 -4.75
N ASP A 507 -47.85 26.91 -5.34
CA ASP A 507 -49.11 27.61 -5.05
C ASP A 507 -50.33 26.70 -5.36
N GLY A 508 -50.32 26.04 -6.53
CA GLY A 508 -51.36 25.10 -6.91
C GLY A 508 -51.44 23.89 -5.97
N LEU A 509 -50.30 23.32 -5.61
CA LEU A 509 -50.26 22.23 -4.61
C LEU A 509 -50.79 22.67 -3.24
N ALA A 510 -50.42 23.85 -2.79
CA ALA A 510 -50.88 24.44 -1.52
C ALA A 510 -52.39 24.66 -1.52
N GLN A 511 -52.95 25.21 -2.59
CA GLN A 511 -54.41 25.43 -2.74
C GLN A 511 -55.18 24.10 -2.75
N HIS A 512 -54.68 23.11 -3.50
CA HIS A 512 -55.35 21.81 -3.59
C HIS A 512 -55.32 21.01 -2.26
N THR A 513 -54.17 21.05 -1.55
CA THR A 513 -53.98 20.23 -0.36
C THR A 513 -54.33 20.94 0.95
N GLY A 514 -54.47 22.24 0.94
CA GLY A 514 -54.67 23.10 2.12
C GLY A 514 -53.48 23.22 3.04
N LYS A 515 -52.29 22.79 2.60
CA LYS A 515 -51.03 22.80 3.39
C LYS A 515 -50.25 24.09 3.14
N SER A 516 -49.48 24.54 4.14
CA SER A 516 -48.56 25.65 4.01
C SER A 516 -47.28 25.17 3.36
N LEU A 517 -47.00 25.61 2.12
CA LEU A 517 -45.84 25.19 1.35
C LEU A 517 -44.93 26.38 1.03
N HIS A 518 -43.65 26.28 1.39
CA HIS A 518 -42.66 27.31 1.09
C HIS A 518 -41.37 26.71 0.57
N ILE A 519 -40.81 27.28 -0.51
CA ILE A 519 -39.52 26.91 -1.06
C ILE A 519 -38.44 27.50 -0.15
N ILE A 520 -37.55 26.62 0.43
CA ILE A 520 -36.42 27.03 1.23
C ILE A 520 -35.15 27.15 0.39
N ASN A 521 -34.85 26.09 -0.37
CA ASN A 521 -33.65 26.01 -1.16
C ASN A 521 -33.94 25.39 -2.53
N TYR A 522 -33.17 25.83 -3.53
CA TYR A 522 -33.19 25.31 -4.90
C TYR A 522 -31.79 25.31 -5.48
N ALA A 523 -31.42 24.21 -6.16
CA ALA A 523 -30.20 24.11 -6.97
C ALA A 523 -30.45 23.16 -8.14
N GLU A 524 -29.74 23.38 -9.26
CA GLU A 524 -29.80 22.49 -10.42
C GLU A 524 -28.44 22.40 -11.10
N HIS A 525 -28.19 21.30 -11.82
CA HIS A 525 -27.05 21.12 -12.69
C HIS A 525 -27.35 20.08 -13.78
N ALA A 526 -26.52 20.03 -14.83
CA ALA A 526 -26.61 19.01 -15.86
C ALA A 526 -25.92 17.72 -15.40
N ILE A 527 -26.58 16.57 -15.58
CA ILE A 527 -25.98 15.23 -15.43
C ILE A 527 -25.55 14.75 -16.81
N ASN A 528 -24.24 14.52 -17.01
CA ASN A 528 -23.73 13.94 -18.24
C ASN A 528 -23.79 12.40 -18.15
N PRO A 529 -24.39 11.70 -19.13
CA PRO A 529 -24.53 10.24 -19.10
C PRO A 529 -23.23 9.45 -19.31
N HIS A 530 -22.08 10.11 -19.51
CA HIS A 530 -20.81 9.47 -19.89
C HIS A 530 -19.90 9.01 -18.73
N HIS A 531 -20.38 8.88 -17.49
CA HIS A 531 -19.58 8.37 -16.37
C HIS A 531 -19.92 6.93 -15.94
N ASN A 532 -20.60 6.13 -16.76
CA ASN A 532 -20.84 4.71 -16.47
C ASN A 532 -20.23 3.83 -17.55
N SER A 533 -18.93 3.53 -17.45
CA SER A 533 -18.39 2.23 -17.90
C SER A 533 -16.90 2.12 -17.53
N GLY A 534 -16.64 1.60 -16.34
CA GLY A 534 -15.42 0.84 -16.11
C GLY A 534 -15.58 -0.52 -16.77
N ASN A 535 -15.30 -0.59 -18.05
CA ASN A 535 -14.85 -1.76 -18.80
C ASN A 535 -14.62 -1.28 -20.24
N GLY A 536 -13.34 -1.18 -20.61
CA GLY A 536 -12.95 -0.83 -21.96
C GLY A 536 -13.44 -1.86 -22.98
N ILE A 537 -14.28 -1.44 -23.87
CA ILE A 537 -14.35 -1.85 -25.27
C ILE A 537 -14.86 -0.64 -26.02
N ASP A 538 -13.98 0.01 -26.77
CA ASP A 538 -14.34 0.98 -27.80
C ASP A 538 -15.15 0.26 -28.87
N ASP A 539 -16.45 0.52 -28.90
CA ASP A 539 -17.26 0.20 -30.09
C ASP A 539 -17.67 1.50 -30.77
N ASP A 540 -16.78 1.92 -31.67
CA ASP A 540 -16.87 3.13 -32.48
C ASP A 540 -17.78 2.83 -33.71
N THR A 541 -19.10 2.75 -33.50
CA THR A 541 -20.07 2.84 -34.60
C THR A 541 -21.45 3.21 -34.08
N ASN A 542 -21.74 4.49 -33.85
CA ASN A 542 -22.94 5.16 -34.35
C ASN A 542 -22.94 6.68 -34.09
N SER A 543 -22.69 7.40 -35.15
CA SER A 543 -22.85 8.88 -35.20
C SER A 543 -24.31 9.26 -35.17
N ASP A 544 -24.88 9.55 -34.01
CA ASP A 544 -26.01 10.47 -33.87
C ASP A 544 -25.70 11.42 -32.69
N ASN A 545 -25.15 12.57 -33.03
CA ASN A 545 -24.93 13.71 -32.15
C ASN A 545 -26.26 14.21 -31.58
N LYS A 546 -26.77 13.61 -30.51
CA LYS A 546 -27.74 14.20 -29.62
C LYS A 546 -27.08 14.46 -28.28
N THR A 547 -26.75 15.74 -28.03
CA THR A 547 -26.39 16.27 -26.71
C THR A 547 -27.60 16.21 -25.78
N ASN A 548 -28.00 15.02 -25.31
CA ASN A 548 -29.08 14.83 -24.35
C ASN A 548 -28.49 14.81 -22.94
N ALA A 549 -28.14 15.97 -22.39
CA ALA A 549 -27.85 16.09 -20.96
C ALA A 549 -29.18 16.07 -20.19
N ASN A 550 -29.27 15.25 -19.15
CA ASN A 550 -30.35 15.33 -18.17
C ASN A 550 -30.03 16.40 -17.13
N ALA A 551 -31.03 17.10 -16.65
CA ALA A 551 -30.91 18.01 -15.52
C ALA A 551 -31.30 17.27 -14.22
N ALA A 552 -30.53 17.52 -13.14
CA ALA A 552 -30.94 17.21 -11.78
C ALA A 552 -31.31 18.53 -11.07
N ALA A 553 -32.49 18.56 -10.49
CA ALA A 553 -32.97 19.68 -9.68
C ALA A 553 -33.18 19.21 -8.22
N TYR A 554 -32.62 19.94 -7.30
CA TYR A 554 -32.66 19.71 -5.85
C TYR A 554 -33.57 20.75 -5.22
N ILE A 555 -34.62 20.31 -4.54
CA ILE A 555 -35.63 21.19 -3.93
C ILE A 555 -35.71 20.89 -2.44
N GLN A 556 -35.79 21.95 -1.65
CA GLN A 556 -36.11 21.85 -0.22
C GLN A 556 -37.35 22.68 0.05
N LEU A 557 -38.39 22.02 0.59
CA LEU A 557 -39.66 22.63 0.94
C LEU A 557 -39.86 22.62 2.47
N ASN A 558 -40.43 23.72 2.95
CA ASN A 558 -41.13 23.71 4.24
C ASN A 558 -42.57 23.31 4.01
N VAL A 559 -43.04 22.27 4.68
CA VAL A 559 -44.42 21.79 4.65
C VAL A 559 -44.94 21.84 6.08
N ASP A 560 -45.90 22.73 6.35
CA ASP A 560 -46.51 22.91 7.68
C ASP A 560 -45.51 23.12 8.84
N GLY A 561 -44.34 23.70 8.58
CA GLY A 561 -43.29 23.99 9.55
C GLY A 561 -42.13 23.01 9.52
N GLU A 562 -42.26 21.83 8.92
CA GLU A 562 -41.22 20.81 8.77
C GLU A 562 -40.52 20.89 7.40
N VAL A 563 -39.26 20.45 7.32
CA VAL A 563 -38.41 20.60 6.14
C VAL A 563 -38.19 19.26 5.45
N TYR A 564 -38.52 19.20 4.17
CA TYR A 564 -38.36 18.00 3.33
C TYR A 564 -37.55 18.32 2.07
N SER A 565 -36.73 17.36 1.64
CA SER A 565 -35.87 17.50 0.47
C SER A 565 -36.29 16.52 -0.62
N GLY A 566 -36.29 16.94 -1.89
CA GLY A 566 -36.62 16.09 -3.03
C GLY A 566 -35.73 16.38 -4.23
N ILE A 567 -35.62 15.42 -5.13
CA ILE A 567 -34.84 15.50 -6.35
C ILE A 567 -35.72 15.10 -7.55
N GLY A 568 -35.56 15.82 -8.62
CA GLY A 568 -36.14 15.45 -9.90
C GLY A 568 -35.08 15.42 -10.99
N THR A 569 -35.17 14.41 -11.86
CA THR A 569 -34.29 14.31 -13.03
C THR A 569 -35.12 14.27 -14.29
N CYS A 570 -34.74 15.04 -15.31
CA CYS A 570 -35.39 15.07 -16.61
C CYS A 570 -34.51 15.78 -17.67
N SER A 571 -34.76 15.53 -18.95
CA SER A 571 -34.14 16.29 -20.04
C SER A 571 -34.57 17.77 -20.07
N SER A 572 -35.75 18.08 -19.50
CA SER A 572 -36.24 19.44 -19.30
C SER A 572 -35.90 19.92 -17.88
N THR A 573 -35.23 21.05 -17.73
CA THR A 573 -34.91 21.64 -16.42
C THR A 573 -36.18 22.00 -15.66
N VAL A 574 -37.21 22.50 -16.33
CA VAL A 574 -38.51 22.79 -15.71
C VAL A 574 -39.16 21.52 -15.17
N SER A 575 -39.21 20.47 -15.98
CA SER A 575 -39.77 19.19 -15.53
C SER A 575 -38.96 18.57 -14.37
N ALA A 576 -37.61 18.65 -14.40
CA ALA A 576 -36.78 18.19 -13.31
C ALA A 576 -37.08 18.95 -12.00
N MET A 577 -37.22 20.26 -12.08
CA MET A 577 -37.53 21.11 -10.94
C MET A 577 -38.93 20.80 -10.35
N LEU A 578 -39.95 20.64 -11.18
CA LEU A 578 -41.30 20.30 -10.72
C LEU A 578 -41.36 18.89 -10.09
N LYS A 579 -40.69 17.92 -10.70
CA LYS A 579 -40.55 16.57 -10.15
C LYS A 579 -39.82 16.58 -8.79
N GLY A 580 -38.76 17.38 -8.63
CA GLY A 580 -38.06 17.56 -7.37
C GLY A 580 -38.96 18.13 -6.28
N ALA A 581 -39.78 19.11 -6.59
CA ALA A 581 -40.74 19.65 -5.65
C ALA A 581 -41.82 18.64 -5.26
N LEU A 582 -42.34 17.89 -6.25
CA LEU A 582 -43.30 16.83 -5.99
C LEU A 582 -42.73 15.71 -5.12
N SER A 583 -41.47 15.34 -5.35
CA SER A 583 -40.77 14.35 -4.50
C SER A 583 -40.60 14.85 -3.05
N ALA A 584 -40.21 16.11 -2.84
CA ALA A 584 -40.12 16.68 -1.50
C ALA A 584 -41.48 16.70 -0.79
N PHE A 585 -42.54 17.05 -1.52
CA PHE A 585 -43.90 17.04 -0.99
C PHE A 585 -44.42 15.63 -0.67
N ALA A 586 -44.09 14.65 -1.50
CA ALA A 586 -44.44 13.24 -1.29
C ALA A 586 -43.82 12.68 0.01
N GLN A 587 -42.60 13.08 0.34
CA GLN A 587 -41.99 12.71 1.63
C GLN A 587 -42.78 13.23 2.83
N ALA A 588 -43.28 14.47 2.78
CA ALA A 588 -44.07 15.04 3.86
C ALA A 588 -45.35 14.22 4.09
N LEU A 589 -46.03 13.80 3.03
CA LEU A 589 -47.27 12.99 3.12
C LEU A 589 -47.00 11.55 3.56
N ASN A 590 -45.87 10.95 3.20
CA ASN A 590 -45.52 9.59 3.64
C ASN A 590 -45.17 9.51 5.13
N VAL A 591 -44.60 10.56 5.70
CA VAL A 591 -44.31 10.65 7.14
C VAL A 591 -45.58 10.81 7.97
N GLU A 592 -46.62 11.48 7.48
CA GLU A 592 -47.89 11.59 8.16
C GLU A 592 -48.71 10.27 8.12
N ALA A 593 -48.42 9.37 7.16
CA ALA A 593 -49.10 8.10 7.00
C ALA A 593 -48.45 6.94 7.75
N ALA A 594 -47.23 7.12 8.31
CA ALA A 594 -46.45 6.14 9.04
C ALA A 594 -46.53 6.38 10.55
#